data_982855401c74eee673582c2728a72075
#
_entry.id   982855401c74eee673582c2728a72075
#
_cell.length_a   1.000
_cell.length_b   1.000
_cell.length_c   1.000
_cell.angle_alpha   90.00
_cell.angle_beta   90.00
_cell.angle_gamma   90.00
#
_symmetry.space_group_name_H-M   'P 1'
#
loop_
_entity.id
_entity.type
_entity.pdbx_description
1 polymer ?
#
loop_
_entity_poly.entity_id
_entity_poly.type
_entity_poly.pdbx_seq_one_letter_code
_entity_poly.pdbx_strand_id
1 'polypeptide(L)'
;MRMRGTAAHNRVRLALATMMFLGATALATGQPSGAGTNIPGGSGLPVPRFVSLKSDRVNMRKGPGTDYPTAWVYRRAGLPLEVIKEFEGWRQVRDAEGTTGWVLGSMLSGRRTAVILPWLVRPGQGEPPFAVLRDDDSESARAIAQVEAGVLAGIISCDGRWCRVSVGGFRGYIEQTKLWGAYQGEVIK
;
A
#
# COMPACT_ATOMS: atom_id res chain seq x y z
N MET A 1 -29.69 39.27 54.20
CA MET A 1 -29.30 40.70 54.11
C MET A 1 -29.09 41.00 52.64
N ARG A 2 -30.12 41.45 51.91
CA ARG A 2 -30.31 42.76 51.25
C ARG A 2 -29.00 43.21 50.52
N MET A 3 -28.95 43.59 49.24
CA MET A 3 -29.82 44.41 48.34
C MET A 3 -29.31 44.16 46.88
N ARG A 4 -30.09 43.97 45.88
CA ARG A 4 -30.80 44.87 44.95
C ARG A 4 -29.91 45.99 44.35
N GLY A 5 -29.79 46.00 43.02
CA GLY A 5 -29.34 47.08 42.19
C GLY A 5 -29.68 46.84 40.73
N THR A 6 -30.80 47.44 40.32
CA THR A 6 -31.36 47.56 38.98
C THR A 6 -30.74 48.70 38.19
N ALA A 7 -30.76 48.63 36.89
CA ALA A 7 -30.96 49.67 35.88
C ALA A 7 -29.90 49.59 34.75
N ALA A 8 -30.09 49.86 33.49
CA ALA A 8 -31.25 50.17 32.64
C ALA A 8 -30.70 50.29 31.22
N HIS A 9 -31.49 49.85 30.28
CA HIS A 9 -31.64 50.29 28.90
C HIS A 9 -30.55 51.09 28.20
N ASN A 10 -30.01 50.60 27.06
CA ASN A 10 -30.04 51.43 25.89
C ASN A 10 -30.18 50.58 24.59
N ARG A 11 -31.33 50.82 23.91
CA ARG A 11 -31.62 50.29 22.59
C ARG A 11 -31.05 51.23 21.57
N VAL A 12 -30.13 50.73 20.75
CA VAL A 12 -29.87 51.41 19.46
C VAL A 12 -30.17 50.38 18.35
N ARG A 13 -31.30 50.64 17.69
CA ARG A 13 -31.66 50.01 16.44
C ARG A 13 -30.84 50.68 15.34
N LEU A 14 -30.04 49.95 14.60
CA LEU A 14 -29.64 50.38 13.29
C LEU A 14 -29.93 49.22 12.32
N ALA A 15 -30.95 49.49 11.49
CA ALA A 15 -31.21 48.73 10.27
C ALA A 15 -30.20 49.13 9.25
N LEU A 16 -29.65 48.20 8.47
CA LEU A 16 -29.55 48.35 7.03
C LEU A 16 -28.87 47.15 6.37
N ALA A 17 -29.56 46.79 5.34
CA ALA A 17 -29.11 46.33 4.04
C ALA A 17 -28.57 44.91 3.90
N THR A 18 -29.50 44.06 3.60
CA THR A 18 -29.38 42.85 2.80
C THR A 18 -28.57 43.12 1.52
N MET A 19 -27.43 42.50 1.38
CA MET A 19 -26.79 42.32 0.09
C MET A 19 -26.48 40.83 -0.08
N MET A 20 -27.40 40.16 -0.77
CA MET A 20 -27.31 38.77 -1.19
C MET A 20 -26.26 38.68 -2.30
N PHE A 21 -25.04 38.25 -1.96
CA PHE A 21 -24.09 37.74 -2.96
C PHE A 21 -24.28 36.24 -3.07
N LEU A 22 -25.01 35.81 -4.09
CA LEU A 22 -24.94 34.42 -4.56
C LEU A 22 -23.55 34.21 -5.19
N GLY A 23 -22.60 33.76 -4.36
CA GLY A 23 -21.35 33.20 -4.82
C GLY A 23 -21.59 31.73 -5.15
N ALA A 24 -21.72 31.39 -6.41
CA ALA A 24 -21.66 30.00 -6.86
C ALA A 24 -20.23 29.49 -6.67
N THR A 25 -19.97 28.78 -5.58
CA THR A 25 -18.74 28.01 -5.41
C THR A 25 -18.84 26.78 -6.30
N ALA A 26 -18.24 26.85 -7.49
CA ALA A 26 -17.98 25.69 -8.30
C ALA A 26 -16.98 24.78 -7.55
N LEU A 27 -17.48 23.68 -6.99
CA LEU A 27 -16.66 22.59 -6.51
C LEU A 27 -15.98 21.95 -7.73
N ALA A 28 -14.74 22.35 -7.99
CA ALA A 28 -13.87 21.68 -8.93
C ALA A 28 -13.55 20.30 -8.32
N THR A 29 -14.28 19.28 -8.75
CA THR A 29 -13.90 17.88 -8.53
C THR A 29 -12.65 17.61 -9.36
N GLY A 30 -11.48 17.83 -8.76
CA GLY A 30 -10.20 17.43 -9.32
C GLY A 30 -10.16 15.92 -9.35
N GLN A 31 -10.50 15.32 -10.50
CA GLN A 31 -10.15 13.93 -10.77
C GLN A 31 -8.62 13.85 -10.79
N PRO A 32 -8.00 12.91 -10.05
CA PRO A 32 -6.61 12.62 -10.26
C PRO A 32 -6.49 11.98 -11.65
N SER A 33 -6.13 12.80 -12.64
CA SER A 33 -5.68 12.31 -13.94
C SER A 33 -4.38 11.54 -13.70
N GLY A 34 -4.48 10.24 -13.59
CA GLY A 34 -3.34 9.34 -13.73
C GLY A 34 -2.83 9.44 -15.16
N ALA A 35 -2.10 10.52 -15.46
CA ALA A 35 -1.37 10.65 -16.70
C ALA A 35 -0.26 9.59 -16.67
N GLY A 36 -0.54 8.43 -17.26
CA GLY A 36 0.49 7.47 -17.61
C GLY A 36 1.49 8.16 -18.52
N THR A 37 2.60 8.61 -17.96
CA THR A 37 3.73 9.11 -18.75
C THR A 37 4.20 7.95 -19.61
N ASN A 38 3.99 8.04 -20.92
CA ASN A 38 4.59 7.14 -21.91
C ASN A 38 6.12 7.35 -21.88
N ILE A 39 6.81 6.69 -20.96
CA ILE A 39 8.26 6.65 -20.92
C ILE A 39 8.68 5.68 -22.04
N PRO A 40 9.51 6.09 -23.01
CA PRO A 40 10.02 5.18 -24.03
C PRO A 40 10.62 3.93 -23.36
N GLY A 41 10.21 2.74 -23.80
CA GLY A 41 10.64 1.48 -23.19
C GLY A 41 9.98 1.10 -21.86
N GLY A 42 9.00 1.86 -21.39
CA GLY A 42 8.16 1.51 -20.26
C GLY A 42 7.21 0.35 -20.56
N SER A 43 6.68 -0.30 -19.53
CA SER A 43 5.72 -1.41 -19.70
C SER A 43 4.31 -0.94 -20.12
N GLY A 44 4.04 0.35 -20.09
CA GLY A 44 2.69 0.91 -20.24
C GLY A 44 1.78 0.68 -19.03
N LEU A 45 2.27 0.02 -18.00
CA LEU A 45 1.50 -0.23 -16.77
C LEU A 45 1.65 0.91 -15.77
N PRO A 46 0.63 1.18 -14.96
CA PRO A 46 0.70 2.24 -13.95
C PRO A 46 1.79 1.99 -12.92
N VAL A 47 2.36 3.07 -12.39
CA VAL A 47 3.24 3.06 -11.22
C VAL A 47 2.63 4.00 -10.16
N PRO A 48 2.73 3.68 -8.85
CA PRO A 48 3.35 2.47 -8.31
C PRO A 48 2.49 1.22 -8.50
N ARG A 49 3.13 0.05 -8.52
CA ARG A 49 2.44 -1.25 -8.55
C ARG A 49 3.29 -2.37 -7.94
N PHE A 50 2.64 -3.38 -7.40
CA PHE A 50 3.31 -4.57 -6.92
C PHE A 50 3.55 -5.59 -8.03
N VAL A 51 4.73 -6.22 -7.96
CA VAL A 51 5.20 -7.31 -8.81
C VAL A 51 5.89 -8.35 -7.92
N SER A 52 6.28 -9.50 -8.48
CA SER A 52 7.08 -10.48 -7.73
C SER A 52 8.33 -10.89 -8.51
N LEU A 53 9.36 -11.34 -7.80
CA LEU A 53 10.55 -11.88 -8.41
C LEU A 53 10.27 -13.23 -9.10
N LYS A 54 10.78 -13.42 -10.33
CA LYS A 54 10.67 -14.70 -11.06
C LYS A 54 11.68 -15.74 -10.57
N SER A 55 12.85 -15.30 -10.12
CA SER A 55 13.98 -16.15 -9.79
C SER A 55 14.37 -15.99 -8.32
N ASP A 56 15.03 -17.01 -7.81
CA ASP A 56 15.66 -17.05 -6.48
C ASP A 56 17.01 -16.31 -6.43
N ARG A 57 17.50 -15.80 -7.57
CA ARG A 57 18.69 -14.97 -7.63
C ARG A 57 18.47 -13.79 -8.59
N VAL A 58 18.25 -12.61 -8.02
CA VAL A 58 18.02 -11.37 -8.76
C VAL A 58 18.88 -10.26 -8.20
N ASN A 59 19.69 -9.65 -9.06
CA ASN A 59 20.50 -8.50 -8.69
C ASN A 59 19.68 -7.21 -8.73
N MET A 60 19.70 -6.46 -7.64
CA MET A 60 19.26 -5.09 -7.58
C MET A 60 20.49 -4.18 -7.72
N ARG A 61 20.44 -3.22 -8.63
CA ARG A 61 21.56 -2.33 -8.97
C ARG A 61 21.31 -0.90 -8.51
N LYS A 62 22.38 -0.11 -8.43
CA LYS A 62 22.30 1.31 -8.06
C LYS A 62 21.71 2.20 -9.17
N GLY A 63 21.67 1.71 -10.42
CA GLY A 63 21.14 2.43 -11.57
C GLY A 63 20.56 1.50 -12.63
N PRO A 64 19.85 2.07 -13.64
CA PRO A 64 19.15 1.33 -14.69
C PRO A 64 20.12 0.89 -15.81
N GLY A 65 20.97 -0.08 -15.54
CA GLY A 65 21.92 -0.63 -16.51
C GLY A 65 22.82 -1.69 -15.90
N THR A 66 23.42 -2.51 -16.76
CA THR A 66 24.37 -3.57 -16.36
C THR A 66 25.67 -3.02 -15.82
N ASP A 67 26.05 -1.80 -16.20
CA ASP A 67 27.30 -1.13 -15.82
C ASP A 67 27.22 -0.56 -14.39
N TYR A 68 26.01 -0.41 -13.86
CA TYR A 68 25.85 0.00 -12.48
C TYR A 68 26.14 -1.14 -11.49
N PRO A 69 26.84 -0.86 -10.38
CA PRO A 69 27.19 -1.88 -9.42
C PRO A 69 25.94 -2.49 -8.77
N THR A 70 26.02 -3.79 -8.45
CA THR A 70 25.01 -4.48 -7.68
C THR A 70 25.00 -3.94 -6.26
N ALA A 71 23.85 -3.46 -5.81
CA ALA A 71 23.62 -2.96 -4.46
C ALA A 71 23.18 -4.10 -3.53
N TRP A 72 22.34 -5.02 -4.04
CA TRP A 72 21.75 -6.11 -3.30
C TRP A 72 21.51 -7.33 -4.19
N VAL A 73 21.47 -8.53 -3.59
CA VAL A 73 21.11 -9.77 -4.31
C VAL A 73 19.97 -10.45 -3.56
N TYR A 74 18.79 -10.43 -4.15
CA TYR A 74 17.67 -11.21 -3.64
C TYR A 74 17.89 -12.70 -3.86
N ARG A 75 17.53 -13.51 -2.87
CA ARG A 75 17.76 -14.96 -2.82
C ARG A 75 16.46 -15.78 -2.69
N ARG A 76 15.31 -15.21 -3.04
CA ARG A 76 14.03 -15.90 -2.92
C ARG A 76 13.10 -15.51 -4.06
N ALA A 77 12.69 -16.49 -4.86
CA ALA A 77 11.65 -16.31 -5.86
C ALA A 77 10.31 -15.94 -5.21
N GLY A 78 9.52 -15.16 -5.91
CA GLY A 78 8.20 -14.74 -5.44
C GLY A 78 8.20 -13.59 -4.44
N LEU A 79 9.35 -13.04 -4.01
CA LEU A 79 9.35 -11.85 -3.15
C LEU A 79 8.60 -10.70 -3.82
N PRO A 80 7.65 -10.06 -3.14
CA PRO A 80 6.95 -8.89 -3.64
C PRO A 80 7.86 -7.67 -3.62
N LEU A 81 7.84 -6.92 -4.71
CA LEU A 81 8.52 -5.64 -4.86
C LEU A 81 7.52 -4.62 -5.40
N GLU A 82 7.62 -3.39 -4.95
CA GLU A 82 6.85 -2.29 -5.50
C GLU A 82 7.65 -1.57 -6.58
N VAL A 83 7.17 -1.57 -7.83
CA VAL A 83 7.74 -0.76 -8.91
C VAL A 83 7.29 0.67 -8.72
N ILE A 84 8.26 1.57 -8.51
CA ILE A 84 8.01 3.00 -8.27
C ILE A 84 8.38 3.87 -9.46
N LYS A 85 9.22 3.35 -10.39
CA LYS A 85 9.62 4.04 -11.61
C LYS A 85 10.05 3.04 -12.67
N GLU A 86 9.93 3.43 -13.94
CA GLU A 86 10.41 2.66 -15.08
C GLU A 86 11.40 3.48 -15.91
N PHE A 87 12.39 2.80 -16.44
CA PHE A 87 13.33 3.37 -17.41
C PHE A 87 13.77 2.25 -18.37
N GLU A 88 13.41 2.36 -19.64
CA GLU A 88 13.70 1.31 -20.66
C GLU A 88 13.27 -0.09 -20.17
N GLY A 89 14.20 -1.07 -20.20
CA GLY A 89 13.99 -2.42 -19.68
C GLY A 89 14.07 -2.56 -18.17
N TRP A 90 14.38 -1.47 -17.43
CA TRP A 90 14.63 -1.49 -15.99
C TRP A 90 13.45 -0.97 -15.18
N ARG A 91 13.32 -1.46 -13.97
CA ARG A 91 12.28 -1.06 -12.98
C ARG A 91 12.98 -0.64 -11.69
N GLN A 92 12.75 0.58 -11.26
CA GLN A 92 13.13 0.98 -9.92
C GLN A 92 12.11 0.39 -8.96
N VAL A 93 12.61 -0.40 -8.03
CA VAL A 93 11.79 -1.14 -7.08
C VAL A 93 12.08 -0.71 -5.65
N ARG A 94 11.10 -0.93 -4.78
CA ARG A 94 11.20 -0.82 -3.33
C ARG A 94 10.79 -2.14 -2.70
N ASP A 95 11.55 -2.63 -1.74
CA ASP A 95 11.21 -3.82 -0.96
C ASP A 95 10.46 -3.48 0.35
N ALA A 96 10.17 -4.51 1.14
CA ALA A 96 9.40 -4.37 2.38
C ALA A 96 10.17 -3.61 3.48
N GLU A 97 11.48 -3.58 3.41
CA GLU A 97 12.37 -2.84 4.31
C GLU A 97 12.57 -1.37 3.87
N GLY A 98 12.00 -1.00 2.71
CA GLY A 98 12.13 0.35 2.14
C GLY A 98 13.37 0.54 1.28
N THR A 99 14.19 -0.50 1.06
CA THR A 99 15.37 -0.43 0.21
C THR A 99 14.97 -0.25 -1.25
N THR A 100 15.64 0.66 -1.95
CA THR A 100 15.33 0.96 -3.34
C THR A 100 16.51 0.68 -4.26
N GLY A 101 16.21 0.29 -5.49
CA GLY A 101 17.21 0.07 -6.54
C GLY A 101 16.57 -0.39 -7.83
N TRP A 102 17.39 -0.78 -8.80
CA TRP A 102 16.97 -1.12 -10.15
C TRP A 102 17.09 -2.61 -10.42
N VAL A 103 16.01 -3.18 -10.92
CA VAL A 103 15.93 -4.59 -11.33
C VAL A 103 15.52 -4.65 -12.80
N LEU A 104 16.11 -5.60 -13.54
CA LEU A 104 15.73 -5.82 -14.93
C LEU A 104 14.28 -6.34 -15.00
N GLY A 105 13.45 -5.71 -15.83
CA GLY A 105 12.01 -6.01 -15.90
C GLY A 105 11.68 -7.46 -16.25
N SER A 106 12.55 -8.14 -17.04
CA SER A 106 12.40 -9.56 -17.37
C SER A 106 12.52 -10.49 -16.14
N MET A 107 13.14 -10.03 -15.04
CA MET A 107 13.25 -10.75 -13.77
C MET A 107 11.99 -10.61 -12.89
N LEU A 108 11.03 -9.81 -13.33
CA LEU A 108 9.79 -9.50 -12.59
C LEU A 108 8.59 -10.17 -13.25
N SER A 109 7.62 -10.51 -12.42
CA SER A 109 6.35 -11.15 -12.80
C SER A 109 5.18 -10.34 -12.26
N GLY A 110 4.09 -10.27 -13.02
CA GLY A 110 2.81 -9.72 -12.55
C GLY A 110 2.08 -10.60 -11.52
N ARG A 111 2.60 -11.79 -11.21
CA ARG A 111 2.01 -12.63 -10.16
C ARG A 111 2.01 -11.89 -8.84
N ARG A 112 0.86 -11.84 -8.18
CA ARG A 112 0.71 -11.16 -6.91
C ARG A 112 1.09 -12.08 -5.75
N THR A 113 2.00 -11.59 -4.94
CA THR A 113 2.46 -12.24 -3.70
C THR A 113 2.52 -11.21 -2.59
N ALA A 114 2.59 -11.65 -1.35
CA ALA A 114 2.77 -10.78 -0.21
C ALA A 114 3.72 -11.39 0.82
N VAL A 115 4.41 -10.54 1.58
CA VAL A 115 5.08 -10.89 2.83
C VAL A 115 4.16 -10.50 3.98
N ILE A 116 3.97 -11.42 4.91
CA ILE A 116 3.11 -11.23 6.07
C ILE A 116 3.87 -10.45 7.14
N LEU A 117 3.30 -9.33 7.62
CA LEU A 117 3.82 -8.51 8.73
C LEU A 117 5.35 -8.24 8.67
N PRO A 118 5.95 -7.88 7.52
CA PRO A 118 7.41 -7.76 7.41
C PRO A 118 7.99 -6.72 8.37
N TRP A 119 7.24 -5.68 8.72
CA TRP A 119 7.63 -4.62 9.66
C TRP A 119 7.72 -5.08 11.12
N LEU A 120 7.27 -6.29 11.44
CA LEU A 120 7.38 -6.89 12.77
C LEU A 120 8.55 -7.88 12.88
N VAL A 121 9.24 -8.16 11.79
CA VAL A 121 10.43 -9.04 11.80
C VAL A 121 11.62 -8.28 12.35
N ARG A 122 12.20 -8.74 13.45
CA ARG A 122 13.39 -8.11 14.05
C ARG A 122 14.44 -9.18 14.38
N PRO A 123 15.72 -8.92 14.04
CA PRO A 123 16.80 -9.82 14.44
C PRO A 123 16.87 -9.99 15.97
N GLY A 124 17.03 -11.22 16.45
CA GLY A 124 17.21 -11.51 17.87
C GLY A 124 15.96 -11.40 18.75
N GLN A 125 14.78 -11.16 18.17
CA GLN A 125 13.52 -11.24 18.93
C GLN A 125 13.18 -12.73 19.20
N GLY A 126 12.43 -12.98 20.28
CA GLY A 126 11.96 -14.33 20.62
C GLY A 126 11.00 -14.92 19.59
N GLU A 127 9.86 -15.47 20.02
CA GLU A 127 8.86 -15.98 19.08
C GLU A 127 8.40 -14.89 18.10
N PRO A 128 8.44 -15.17 16.78
CA PRO A 128 8.00 -14.19 15.79
C PRO A 128 6.50 -13.92 15.94
N PRO A 129 6.06 -12.67 15.79
CA PRO A 129 4.63 -12.37 15.73
C PRO A 129 3.99 -13.06 14.52
N PHE A 130 2.69 -13.32 14.61
CA PHE A 130 1.96 -14.04 13.57
C PHE A 130 0.68 -13.33 13.16
N ALA A 131 0.21 -13.61 11.94
CA ALA A 131 -1.13 -13.32 11.48
C ALA A 131 -1.98 -14.58 11.53
N VAL A 132 -3.26 -14.42 11.86
CA VAL A 132 -4.22 -15.53 11.84
C VAL A 132 -4.76 -15.70 10.42
N LEU A 133 -4.60 -16.90 9.87
CA LEU A 133 -5.26 -17.33 8.65
C LEU A 133 -6.64 -17.86 9.01
N ARG A 134 -7.69 -17.33 8.37
CA ARG A 134 -9.09 -17.67 8.67
C ARG A 134 -9.77 -18.37 7.50
N ASP A 135 -10.84 -19.09 7.78
CA ASP A 135 -11.64 -19.79 6.74
C ASP A 135 -12.57 -18.85 5.97
N ASP A 136 -12.83 -17.64 6.47
CA ASP A 136 -13.67 -16.63 5.83
C ASP A 136 -13.13 -15.22 6.07
N ASP A 137 -13.66 -14.22 5.36
CA ASP A 137 -13.27 -12.80 5.36
C ASP A 137 -13.87 -12.01 6.55
N SER A 138 -13.81 -12.57 7.74
CA SER A 138 -14.36 -12.02 8.96
C SER A 138 -13.43 -12.20 10.16
N GLU A 139 -13.43 -11.22 11.07
CA GLU A 139 -12.70 -11.32 12.34
C GLU A 139 -13.22 -12.43 13.25
N SER A 140 -14.50 -12.77 13.14
CA SER A 140 -15.15 -13.86 13.89
C SER A 140 -14.98 -15.23 13.22
N ALA A 141 -14.48 -15.30 11.99
CA ALA A 141 -14.28 -16.53 11.27
C ALA A 141 -13.25 -17.44 11.99
N ARG A 142 -13.42 -18.75 11.82
CA ARG A 142 -12.59 -19.75 12.47
C ARG A 142 -11.14 -19.62 12.00
N ALA A 143 -10.22 -19.67 12.96
CA ALA A 143 -8.79 -19.74 12.66
C ALA A 143 -8.43 -21.10 12.06
N ILE A 144 -7.74 -21.09 10.90
CA ILE A 144 -7.20 -22.29 10.23
C ILE A 144 -5.76 -22.53 10.68
N ALA A 145 -4.95 -21.46 10.72
CA ALA A 145 -3.53 -21.52 11.03
C ALA A 145 -3.03 -20.16 11.56
N GLN A 146 -1.89 -20.19 12.21
CA GLN A 146 -1.07 -19.03 12.50
C GLN A 146 0.07 -18.97 11.48
N VAL A 147 0.30 -17.82 10.89
CA VAL A 147 1.35 -17.61 9.89
C VAL A 147 2.31 -16.56 10.41
N GLU A 148 3.55 -16.95 10.60
CA GLU A 148 4.60 -16.11 11.16
C GLU A 148 4.90 -14.89 10.28
N ALA A 149 5.34 -13.82 10.91
CA ALA A 149 5.84 -12.63 10.22
C ALA A 149 7.03 -12.98 9.31
N GLY A 150 7.11 -12.33 8.14
CA GLY A 150 8.15 -12.61 7.14
C GLY A 150 7.84 -13.78 6.20
N VAL A 151 6.77 -14.52 6.43
CA VAL A 151 6.37 -15.62 5.55
C VAL A 151 5.78 -15.07 4.25
N LEU A 152 6.18 -15.70 3.13
CA LEU A 152 5.71 -15.37 1.80
C LEU A 152 4.41 -16.13 1.50
N ALA A 153 3.40 -15.40 1.04
CA ALA A 153 2.11 -15.94 0.60
C ALA A 153 1.82 -15.55 -0.86
N GLY A 154 1.11 -16.39 -1.59
CA GLY A 154 0.50 -16.04 -2.87
C GLY A 154 -0.83 -15.35 -2.63
N ILE A 155 -1.08 -14.20 -3.25
CA ILE A 155 -2.40 -13.56 -3.24
C ILE A 155 -3.26 -14.20 -4.31
N ILE A 156 -4.46 -14.63 -3.94
CA ILE A 156 -5.47 -15.17 -4.85
C ILE A 156 -6.44 -14.05 -5.26
N SER A 157 -6.96 -13.32 -4.28
CA SER A 157 -7.86 -12.18 -4.46
C SER A 157 -7.83 -11.28 -3.24
N CYS A 158 -8.23 -10.01 -3.40
CA CYS A 158 -8.46 -9.08 -2.29
C CYS A 158 -9.73 -8.27 -2.57
N ASP A 159 -10.50 -7.96 -1.54
CA ASP A 159 -11.72 -7.17 -1.61
C ASP A 159 -11.54 -5.70 -1.16
N GLY A 160 -10.33 -5.35 -0.72
CA GLY A 160 -9.98 -4.04 -0.13
C GLY A 160 -9.83 -4.08 1.38
N ARG A 161 -10.31 -5.10 2.05
CA ARG A 161 -10.16 -5.31 3.51
C ARG A 161 -9.48 -6.64 3.83
N TRP A 162 -9.86 -7.69 3.14
CA TRP A 162 -9.36 -9.04 3.29
C TRP A 162 -8.69 -9.52 2.00
N CYS A 163 -7.65 -10.31 2.13
CA CYS A 163 -7.05 -11.01 1.02
C CYS A 163 -7.15 -12.51 1.24
N ARG A 164 -7.69 -13.20 0.24
CA ARG A 164 -7.56 -14.66 0.14
C ARG A 164 -6.16 -15.00 -0.32
N VAL A 165 -5.46 -15.77 0.46
CA VAL A 165 -4.05 -16.11 0.22
C VAL A 165 -3.82 -17.61 0.23
N SER A 166 -2.71 -18.03 -0.39
CA SER A 166 -2.19 -19.39 -0.32
C SER A 166 -0.82 -19.36 0.34
N VAL A 167 -0.64 -20.11 1.44
CA VAL A 167 0.59 -20.14 2.23
C VAL A 167 0.77 -21.51 2.87
N GLY A 168 1.95 -22.12 2.72
CA GLY A 168 2.27 -23.40 3.36
C GLY A 168 1.31 -24.56 3.04
N GLY A 169 0.68 -24.55 1.86
CA GLY A 169 -0.34 -25.54 1.47
C GLY A 169 -1.76 -25.22 1.94
N PHE A 170 -1.94 -24.23 2.81
CA PHE A 170 -3.24 -23.74 3.27
C PHE A 170 -3.76 -22.62 2.37
N ARG A 171 -5.08 -22.46 2.34
CA ARG A 171 -5.78 -21.32 1.72
C ARG A 171 -6.76 -20.74 2.72
N GLY A 172 -6.80 -19.42 2.81
CA GLY A 172 -7.70 -18.71 3.73
C GLY A 172 -7.54 -17.21 3.59
N TYR A 173 -8.08 -16.49 4.55
CA TYR A 173 -8.17 -15.04 4.53
C TYR A 173 -7.27 -14.42 5.60
N ILE A 174 -6.59 -13.35 5.21
CA ILE A 174 -5.78 -12.49 6.10
C ILE A 174 -6.19 -11.05 5.82
N GLU A 175 -6.27 -10.21 6.85
CA GLU A 175 -6.51 -8.79 6.71
C GLU A 175 -5.44 -8.16 5.82
N GLN A 176 -5.87 -7.36 4.84
CA GLN A 176 -4.98 -6.71 3.87
C GLN A 176 -3.93 -5.81 4.53
N THR A 177 -4.25 -5.22 5.68
CA THR A 177 -3.36 -4.40 6.50
C THR A 177 -2.14 -5.15 7.03
N LYS A 178 -2.18 -6.48 7.05
CA LYS A 178 -1.08 -7.36 7.52
C LYS A 178 -0.16 -7.82 6.38
N LEU A 179 -0.37 -7.33 5.17
CA LEU A 179 0.32 -7.78 3.96
C LEU A 179 1.15 -6.67 3.32
N TRP A 180 2.40 -6.94 3.01
CA TRP A 180 3.20 -6.19 2.04
C TRP A 180 3.13 -6.90 0.69
N GLY A 181 2.54 -6.26 -0.31
CA GLY A 181 2.29 -6.85 -1.64
C GLY A 181 0.92 -6.51 -2.19
N ALA A 182 0.07 -5.86 -1.38
CA ALA A 182 -1.20 -5.26 -1.79
C ALA A 182 -1.35 -3.88 -1.14
N TYR A 183 -1.90 -2.91 -1.86
CA TYR A 183 -2.24 -1.60 -1.29
C TYR A 183 -3.49 -1.71 -0.43
N GLN A 184 -3.57 -0.89 0.60
CA GLN A 184 -4.79 -0.80 1.41
C GLN A 184 -5.97 -0.35 0.54
N GLY A 185 -7.08 -1.08 0.60
CA GLY A 185 -8.24 -0.81 -0.22
C GLY A 185 -8.15 -1.34 -1.66
N GLU A 186 -7.03 -1.97 -2.05
CA GLU A 186 -6.87 -2.53 -3.40
C GLU A 186 -7.75 -3.77 -3.57
N VAL A 187 -8.51 -3.80 -4.67
CA VAL A 187 -9.27 -4.97 -5.08
C VAL A 187 -8.46 -5.75 -6.12
N ILE A 188 -8.20 -7.02 -5.84
CA ILE A 188 -7.47 -7.96 -6.71
C ILE A 188 -8.41 -9.11 -7.05
N LYS A 189 -8.60 -9.33 -8.35
CA LYS A 189 -9.47 -10.41 -8.88
C LYS A 189 -8.65 -11.56 -9.41
#